data_c2e9ea684bbd3bb3477ce9ab933c1940
#
_entry.id   c2e9ea684bbd3bb3477ce9ab933c1940
#
_cell.length_a   1.000
_cell.length_b   1.000
_cell.length_c   1.000
_cell.angle_alpha   90.00
_cell.angle_beta   90.00
_cell.angle_gamma   90.00
#
_symmetry.space_group_name_H-M   'P 1'
#
loop_
_entity.id
_entity.type
_entity.pdbx_description
1 polymer ?
#
loop_
_entity_poly.entity_id
_entity_poly.type
_entity_poly.pdbx_seq_one_letter_code
_entity_poly.pdbx_strand_id
1 'polypeptide(L)'
;MRRFVPPVIACLLVGLSTAPVVRAQDPPVAAAAAQAYSFSTGAGLLFFYVRPDRTADFEAVVARLSEALDAAQEAVRRQQAASWRMFRSVETVKESAIYVFSFDPAVPGTDYDPVKLLAETVPTEAQALYDRLKASIVKVERMGLARLR
;
A
#
# COMPACT_ATOMS: atom_id res chain seq x y z
N MET A 1 -51.85 -23.35 -69.60
CA MET A 1 -51.17 -22.25 -68.87
C MET A 1 -51.19 -22.58 -67.38
N ARG A 2 -50.12 -23.12 -66.89
CA ARG A 2 -49.97 -23.48 -65.44
C ARG A 2 -49.09 -22.43 -64.74
N ARG A 3 -49.67 -21.68 -63.81
CA ARG A 3 -48.92 -20.75 -63.01
C ARG A 3 -48.34 -21.48 -61.81
N PHE A 4 -47.03 -21.53 -61.72
CA PHE A 4 -46.25 -22.03 -60.56
C PHE A 4 -46.13 -20.89 -59.58
N VAL A 5 -46.50 -21.15 -58.33
CA VAL A 5 -46.26 -20.27 -57.19
C VAL A 5 -45.21 -20.95 -56.31
N PRO A 6 -44.09 -20.33 -56.00
CA PRO A 6 -43.12 -20.91 -55.06
C PRO A 6 -43.49 -20.61 -53.61
N PRO A 7 -43.19 -21.52 -52.67
CA PRO A 7 -43.45 -21.27 -51.23
C PRO A 7 -42.36 -20.38 -50.67
N VAL A 8 -42.80 -19.40 -49.87
CA VAL A 8 -41.93 -18.55 -49.07
C VAL A 8 -41.50 -19.31 -47.81
N ILE A 9 -40.20 -19.61 -47.71
CA ILE A 9 -39.58 -20.17 -46.50
C ILE A 9 -39.24 -18.99 -45.58
N ALA A 10 -39.96 -18.91 -44.47
CA ALA A 10 -39.66 -17.98 -43.39
C ALA A 10 -38.53 -18.55 -42.54
N CYS A 11 -37.31 -18.01 -42.67
CA CYS A 11 -36.20 -18.31 -41.77
C CYS A 11 -36.36 -17.52 -40.48
N LEU A 12 -36.68 -18.23 -39.39
CA LEU A 12 -36.69 -17.71 -38.04
C LEU A 12 -35.26 -17.62 -37.54
N LEU A 13 -34.65 -16.44 -37.55
CA LEU A 13 -33.34 -16.18 -36.95
C LEU A 13 -33.52 -16.00 -35.44
N VAL A 14 -33.23 -17.04 -34.68
CA VAL A 14 -33.07 -16.94 -33.22
C VAL A 14 -31.73 -16.28 -32.95
N GLY A 15 -31.75 -14.97 -32.65
CA GLY A 15 -30.58 -14.24 -32.22
C GLY A 15 -30.19 -14.66 -30.80
N LEU A 16 -29.10 -15.43 -30.66
CA LEU A 16 -28.43 -15.64 -29.38
C LEU A 16 -27.73 -14.35 -28.98
N SER A 17 -28.36 -13.57 -28.09
CA SER A 17 -27.69 -12.44 -27.43
C SER A 17 -26.68 -12.96 -26.41
N THR A 18 -25.42 -13.06 -26.79
CA THR A 18 -24.31 -13.25 -25.85
C THR A 18 -24.05 -11.92 -25.16
N ALA A 19 -24.56 -11.76 -23.93
CA ALA A 19 -24.17 -10.63 -23.09
C ALA A 19 -22.66 -10.75 -22.77
N PRO A 20 -21.85 -9.69 -22.96
CA PRO A 20 -20.47 -9.70 -22.54
C PRO A 20 -20.43 -9.82 -21.01
N VAL A 21 -19.84 -10.89 -20.51
CA VAL A 21 -19.47 -10.99 -19.09
C VAL A 21 -18.38 -9.96 -18.86
N VAL A 22 -18.74 -8.85 -18.26
CA VAL A 22 -17.79 -7.87 -17.73
C VAL A 22 -17.05 -8.54 -16.59
N ARG A 23 -15.88 -9.10 -16.92
CA ARG A 23 -14.95 -9.56 -15.90
C ARG A 23 -14.49 -8.33 -15.15
N ALA A 24 -14.81 -8.27 -13.84
CA ALA A 24 -14.18 -7.30 -12.97
C ALA A 24 -12.67 -7.48 -13.10
N GLN A 25 -12.00 -6.52 -13.72
CA GLN A 25 -10.55 -6.50 -13.81
C GLN A 25 -10.05 -6.26 -12.38
N ASP A 26 -9.29 -7.21 -11.85
CA ASP A 26 -8.53 -6.97 -10.63
C ASP A 26 -7.71 -5.69 -10.81
N PRO A 27 -7.67 -4.79 -9.81
CA PRO A 27 -6.90 -3.56 -9.92
C PRO A 27 -5.45 -3.91 -10.27
N PRO A 28 -4.81 -3.15 -11.19
CA PRO A 28 -3.45 -3.46 -11.61
C PRO A 28 -2.54 -3.51 -10.37
N VAL A 29 -1.61 -4.49 -10.35
CA VAL A 29 -0.69 -4.76 -9.24
C VAL A 29 0.01 -3.49 -8.73
N ALA A 30 0.28 -2.53 -9.60
CA ALA A 30 0.82 -1.21 -9.26
C ALA A 30 -0.14 -0.37 -8.38
N ALA A 31 -1.46 -0.44 -8.61
CA ALA A 31 -2.44 0.28 -7.79
C ALA A 31 -2.61 -0.37 -6.41
N ALA A 32 -2.52 -1.71 -6.34
CA ALA A 32 -2.52 -2.44 -5.06
C ALA A 32 -1.24 -2.14 -4.25
N ALA A 33 -0.08 -2.04 -4.90
CA ALA A 33 1.17 -1.64 -4.26
C ALA A 33 1.13 -0.17 -3.78
N ALA A 34 0.53 0.74 -4.57
CA ALA A 34 0.37 2.14 -4.18
C ALA A 34 -0.55 2.34 -2.96
N GLN A 35 -1.44 1.39 -2.68
CA GLN A 35 -2.33 1.43 -1.51
C GLN A 35 -1.76 0.71 -0.28
N ALA A 36 -0.59 0.06 -0.42
CA ALA A 36 -0.01 -0.76 0.64
C ALA A 36 0.31 0.04 1.91
N TYR A 37 0.60 1.32 1.78
CA TYR A 37 1.02 2.20 2.88
C TYR A 37 0.11 3.40 3.11
N SER A 38 -1.07 3.45 2.49
CA SER A 38 -2.08 4.49 2.72
C SER A 38 -3.23 3.98 3.58
N PHE A 39 -3.88 4.88 4.31
CA PHE A 39 -5.03 4.55 5.16
C PHE A 39 -6.25 5.35 4.71
N SER A 40 -7.35 4.64 4.44
CA SER A 40 -8.68 5.24 4.21
C SER A 40 -9.42 5.49 5.51
N THR A 41 -8.95 4.92 6.61
CA THR A 41 -9.44 5.11 7.98
C THR A 41 -8.66 6.21 8.68
N GLY A 42 -9.24 6.83 9.70
CA GLY A 42 -8.61 7.93 10.44
C GLY A 42 -7.38 7.54 11.26
N ALA A 43 -7.02 6.26 11.31
CA ALA A 43 -5.82 5.77 11.98
C ALA A 43 -5.33 4.47 11.34
N GLY A 44 -4.08 4.12 11.59
CA GLY A 44 -3.50 2.90 11.04
C GLY A 44 -2.22 2.44 11.74
N LEU A 45 -1.86 1.19 11.47
CA LEU A 45 -0.62 0.57 11.93
C LEU A 45 0.14 -0.05 10.76
N LEU A 46 1.47 0.03 10.83
CA LEU A 46 2.37 -0.79 10.04
C LEU A 46 3.22 -1.65 10.98
N PHE A 47 3.28 -2.92 10.71
CA PHE A 47 4.11 -3.88 11.43
C PHE A 47 5.29 -4.27 10.56
N PHE A 48 6.49 -4.00 11.03
CA PHE A 48 7.73 -4.40 10.36
C PHE A 48 8.34 -5.58 11.10
N TYR A 49 8.49 -6.68 10.41
CA TYR A 49 9.20 -7.86 10.90
C TYR A 49 10.65 -7.74 10.44
N VAL A 50 11.56 -7.54 11.38
CA VAL A 50 12.95 -7.21 11.12
C VAL A 50 13.84 -8.37 11.55
N ARG A 51 14.87 -8.64 10.76
CA ARG A 51 15.89 -9.64 11.08
C ARG A 51 16.60 -9.26 12.37
N PRO A 52 16.83 -10.19 13.29
CA PRO A 52 17.45 -9.89 14.60
C PRO A 52 18.84 -9.28 14.47
N ASP A 53 19.62 -9.72 13.48
CA ASP A 53 20.98 -9.24 13.19
C ASP A 53 21.02 -7.89 12.45
N ARG A 54 19.84 -7.34 12.08
CA ARG A 54 19.70 -6.09 11.33
C ARG A 54 18.84 -5.03 12.02
N THR A 55 18.56 -5.21 13.30
CA THR A 55 17.76 -4.24 14.05
C THR A 55 18.42 -2.88 14.13
N ALA A 56 19.74 -2.81 14.32
CA ALA A 56 20.47 -1.55 14.35
C ALA A 56 20.44 -0.80 13.00
N ASP A 57 20.53 -1.53 11.88
CA ASP A 57 20.41 -0.94 10.54
C ASP A 57 19.01 -0.37 10.32
N PHE A 58 17.97 -1.12 10.71
CA PHE A 58 16.58 -0.68 10.63
C PHE A 58 16.34 0.57 11.48
N GLU A 59 16.75 0.56 12.74
CA GLU A 59 16.59 1.68 13.67
C GLU A 59 17.31 2.93 13.17
N ALA A 60 18.51 2.80 12.59
CA ALA A 60 19.24 3.93 12.02
C ALA A 60 18.50 4.55 10.82
N VAL A 61 17.92 3.73 9.93
CA VAL A 61 17.12 4.22 8.80
C VAL A 61 15.87 4.95 9.29
N VAL A 62 15.18 4.37 10.27
CA VAL A 62 13.96 4.94 10.81
C VAL A 62 14.23 6.25 11.57
N ALA A 63 15.32 6.33 12.32
CA ALA A 63 15.74 7.57 12.99
C ALA A 63 16.01 8.67 11.96
N ARG A 64 16.74 8.35 10.89
CA ARG A 64 17.03 9.29 9.81
C ARG A 64 15.78 9.78 9.09
N LEU A 65 14.82 8.88 8.85
CA LEU A 65 13.52 9.22 8.28
C LEU A 65 12.71 10.16 9.19
N SER A 66 12.71 9.88 10.49
CA SER A 66 12.03 10.73 11.49
C SER A 66 12.60 12.16 11.48
N GLU A 67 13.92 12.29 11.55
CA GLU A 67 14.60 13.59 11.48
C GLU A 67 14.25 14.35 10.20
N ALA A 68 14.23 13.66 9.06
CA ALA A 68 13.90 14.26 7.78
C ALA A 68 12.45 14.73 7.69
N LEU A 69 11.52 13.96 8.25
CA LEU A 69 10.10 14.35 8.31
C LEU A 69 9.87 15.54 9.25
N ASP A 70 10.56 15.58 10.40
CA ASP A 70 10.47 16.69 11.35
C ASP A 70 11.03 17.99 10.75
N ALA A 71 12.07 17.89 9.90
CA ALA A 71 12.66 19.00 9.19
C ALA A 71 11.92 19.41 7.90
N ALA A 72 10.89 18.65 7.48
CA ALA A 72 10.20 18.88 6.21
C ALA A 72 9.49 20.24 6.16
N GLN A 73 9.61 20.93 5.03
CA GLN A 73 8.95 22.22 4.81
C GLN A 73 7.48 22.07 4.44
N GLU A 74 7.10 20.93 3.88
CA GLU A 74 5.75 20.64 3.44
C GLU A 74 4.82 20.39 4.64
N ALA A 75 3.70 21.10 4.68
CA ALA A 75 2.72 21.00 5.76
C ALA A 75 2.21 19.58 5.97
N VAL A 76 1.98 18.85 4.88
CA VAL A 76 1.52 17.45 4.90
C VAL A 76 2.56 16.54 5.56
N ARG A 77 3.85 16.72 5.29
CA ARG A 77 4.93 15.91 5.89
C ARG A 77 5.08 16.18 7.38
N ARG A 78 4.99 17.43 7.79
CA ARG A 78 4.97 17.79 9.23
C ARG A 78 3.75 17.21 9.95
N GLN A 79 2.59 17.18 9.29
CA GLN A 79 1.39 16.58 9.86
C GLN A 79 1.54 15.05 10.01
N GLN A 80 2.16 14.38 9.02
CA GLN A 80 2.50 12.97 9.12
C GLN A 80 3.45 12.70 10.29
N ALA A 81 4.55 13.48 10.40
CA ALA A 81 5.51 13.38 11.51
C ALA A 81 4.83 13.54 12.87
N ALA A 82 3.96 14.54 13.01
CA ALA A 82 3.27 14.84 14.27
C ALA A 82 2.38 13.71 14.77
N SER A 83 1.81 12.91 13.85
CA SER A 83 0.92 11.79 14.17
C SER A 83 1.62 10.43 14.22
N TRP A 84 2.87 10.37 13.80
CA TRP A 84 3.64 9.13 13.74
C TRP A 84 4.24 8.77 15.11
N ARG A 85 4.01 7.55 15.54
CA ARG A 85 4.65 6.98 16.73
C ARG A 85 5.26 5.63 16.36
N MET A 86 6.44 5.35 16.88
CA MET A 86 7.20 4.14 16.60
C MET A 86 7.43 3.39 17.90
N PHE A 87 7.21 2.08 17.85
CA PHE A 87 7.38 1.18 18.98
C PHE A 87 8.20 -0.02 18.53
N ARG A 88 9.06 -0.50 19.42
CA ARG A 88 9.66 -1.83 19.31
C ARG A 88 8.93 -2.75 20.25
N SER A 89 8.47 -3.91 19.77
CA SER A 89 7.90 -4.94 20.61
C SER A 89 8.96 -5.53 21.54
N VAL A 90 8.58 -5.82 22.76
CA VAL A 90 9.41 -6.61 23.70
C VAL A 90 9.37 -8.10 23.37
N GLU A 91 8.41 -8.51 22.55
CA GLU A 91 8.22 -9.89 22.09
C GLU A 91 8.73 -10.06 20.65
N THR A 92 9.16 -11.27 20.34
CA THR A 92 9.55 -11.67 18.97
C THR A 92 8.54 -12.63 18.39
N VAL A 93 8.38 -12.61 17.06
CA VAL A 93 7.57 -13.59 16.34
C VAL A 93 8.44 -14.29 15.30
N LYS A 94 8.51 -15.62 15.37
CA LYS A 94 9.35 -16.42 14.47
C LYS A 94 10.77 -15.87 14.36
N GLU A 95 11.37 -15.56 15.50
CA GLU A 95 12.72 -14.99 15.62
C GLU A 95 12.89 -13.58 15.02
N SER A 96 11.84 -12.96 14.49
CA SER A 96 11.90 -11.58 14.01
C SER A 96 11.63 -10.59 15.14
N ALA A 97 12.39 -9.50 15.19
CA ALA A 97 12.04 -8.32 15.98
C ALA A 97 10.87 -7.60 15.31
N ILE A 98 9.90 -7.13 16.09
CA ILE A 98 8.73 -6.45 15.57
C ILE A 98 8.79 -4.98 15.91
N TYR A 99 8.63 -4.13 14.90
CA TYR A 99 8.43 -2.70 15.05
C TYR A 99 7.03 -2.33 14.59
N VAL A 100 6.36 -1.49 15.37
CA VAL A 100 5.01 -1.03 15.10
C VAL A 100 5.03 0.48 14.90
N PHE A 101 4.62 0.92 13.74
CA PHE A 101 4.40 2.32 13.45
C PHE A 101 2.90 2.58 13.56
N SER A 102 2.52 3.54 14.39
CA SER A 102 1.14 3.97 14.52
C SER A 102 0.97 5.38 13.98
N PHE A 103 -0.14 5.60 13.31
CA PHE A 103 -0.55 6.86 12.72
C PHE A 103 -1.94 7.20 13.24
N ASP A 104 -2.03 8.16 14.17
CA ASP A 104 -3.30 8.61 14.74
C ASP A 104 -3.23 10.10 15.09
N PRO A 105 -3.92 10.96 14.32
CA PRO A 105 -4.69 10.64 13.11
C PRO A 105 -3.81 10.33 11.90
N ALA A 106 -4.22 9.36 11.07
CA ALA A 106 -3.62 9.18 9.76
C ALA A 106 -4.08 10.32 8.84
N VAL A 107 -3.16 10.87 8.04
CA VAL A 107 -3.46 11.94 7.08
C VAL A 107 -4.09 11.32 5.83
N PRO A 108 -5.36 11.64 5.50
CA PRO A 108 -6.03 11.04 4.37
C PRO A 108 -5.33 11.30 3.04
N GLY A 109 -5.31 10.29 2.17
CA GLY A 109 -4.74 10.41 0.82
C GLY A 109 -3.22 10.48 0.76
N THR A 110 -2.53 10.32 1.89
CA THR A 110 -1.07 10.29 1.92
C THR A 110 -0.53 8.87 1.98
N ASP A 111 0.70 8.72 1.47
CA ASP A 111 1.42 7.46 1.50
C ASP A 111 2.43 7.48 2.65
N TYR A 112 2.46 6.42 3.43
CA TYR A 112 3.38 6.21 4.54
C TYR A 112 4.48 5.20 4.19
N ASP A 113 4.72 4.96 2.89
CA ASP A 113 5.82 4.12 2.42
C ASP A 113 7.17 4.73 2.81
N PRO A 114 7.94 4.07 3.69
CA PRO A 114 9.23 4.61 4.12
C PRO A 114 10.19 4.87 2.97
N VAL A 115 10.12 4.07 1.90
CA VAL A 115 10.99 4.21 0.73
C VAL A 115 10.67 5.49 -0.04
N LYS A 116 9.38 5.76 -0.27
CA LYS A 116 8.96 7.00 -0.92
C LYS A 116 9.29 8.22 -0.08
N LEU A 117 9.01 8.14 1.22
CA LEU A 117 9.32 9.22 2.15
C LEU A 117 10.81 9.54 2.19
N LEU A 118 11.69 8.53 2.20
CA LEU A 118 13.15 8.70 2.11
C LEU A 118 13.56 9.35 0.77
N ALA A 119 12.99 8.89 -0.35
CA ALA A 119 13.31 9.45 -1.66
C ALA A 119 12.91 10.93 -1.78
N GLU A 120 11.83 11.33 -1.13
CA GLU A 120 11.34 12.72 -1.15
C GLU A 120 12.08 13.62 -0.16
N THR A 121 12.39 13.12 1.03
CA THR A 121 12.95 13.94 2.12
C THR A 121 14.48 13.98 2.14
N VAL A 122 15.15 12.90 1.73
CA VAL A 122 16.62 12.76 1.71
C VAL A 122 17.14 12.12 0.42
N PRO A 123 16.88 12.71 -0.75
CA PRO A 123 17.15 12.08 -2.05
C PRO A 123 18.60 11.66 -2.25
N THR A 124 19.56 12.37 -1.67
CA THR A 124 20.99 12.08 -1.79
C THR A 124 21.42 10.80 -1.02
N GLU A 125 20.68 10.45 0.02
CA GLU A 125 20.93 9.28 0.87
C GLU A 125 19.96 8.11 0.57
N ALA A 126 18.90 8.37 -0.21
CA ALA A 126 17.75 7.50 -0.38
C ALA A 126 18.14 6.07 -0.80
N GLN A 127 19.07 5.92 -1.75
CA GLN A 127 19.49 4.60 -2.22
C GLN A 127 20.17 3.78 -1.12
N ALA A 128 21.11 4.39 -0.39
CA ALA A 128 21.82 3.69 0.68
C ALA A 128 20.89 3.29 1.84
N LEU A 129 19.95 4.18 2.18
CA LEU A 129 18.95 3.92 3.22
C LEU A 129 17.94 2.85 2.77
N TYR A 130 17.54 2.88 1.50
CA TYR A 130 16.69 1.83 0.92
C TYR A 130 17.35 0.45 0.99
N ASP A 131 18.61 0.34 0.62
CA ASP A 131 19.34 -0.93 0.61
C ASP A 131 19.44 -1.51 2.03
N ARG A 132 19.70 -0.66 3.04
CA ARG A 132 19.68 -1.05 4.46
C ARG A 132 18.31 -1.50 4.92
N LEU A 133 17.28 -0.71 4.59
CA LEU A 133 15.89 -1.01 4.94
C LEU A 133 15.47 -2.36 4.36
N LYS A 134 15.70 -2.55 3.06
CA LYS A 134 15.37 -3.79 2.35
C LYS A 134 16.11 -5.00 2.91
N ALA A 135 17.39 -4.86 3.26
CA ALA A 135 18.19 -5.94 3.86
C ALA A 135 17.68 -6.31 5.26
N SER A 136 17.08 -5.37 5.99
CA SER A 136 16.61 -5.55 7.36
C SER A 136 15.23 -6.19 7.45
N ILE A 137 14.33 -5.90 6.51
CA ILE A 137 12.93 -6.29 6.58
C ILE A 137 12.72 -7.70 6.03
N VAL A 138 12.00 -8.52 6.79
CA VAL A 138 11.49 -9.83 6.37
C VAL A 138 10.09 -9.71 5.77
N LYS A 139 9.24 -8.89 6.42
CA LYS A 139 7.82 -8.73 6.07
C LYS A 139 7.31 -7.39 6.59
N VAL A 140 6.32 -6.84 5.89
CA VAL A 140 5.51 -5.71 6.37
C VAL A 140 4.04 -6.08 6.33
N GLU A 141 3.31 -5.72 7.36
CA GLU A 141 1.86 -5.86 7.42
C GLU A 141 1.22 -4.51 7.73
N ARG A 142 0.03 -4.28 7.18
CA ARG A 142 -0.75 -3.06 7.38
C ARG A 142 -2.08 -3.37 8.04
N MET A 143 -2.49 -2.52 8.97
CA MET A 143 -3.79 -2.60 9.63
C MET A 143 -4.42 -1.20 9.69
N GLY A 144 -5.58 -1.02 9.07
CA GLY A 144 -6.40 0.18 9.27
C GLY A 144 -7.18 0.07 10.59
N LEU A 145 -7.30 1.19 11.29
CA LEU A 145 -8.01 1.27 12.57
C LEU A 145 -9.23 2.18 12.44
N ALA A 146 -10.38 1.72 12.93
CA ALA A 146 -11.56 2.56 13.10
C ALA A 146 -11.66 2.99 14.57
N ARG A 147 -11.80 4.31 14.81
CA ARG A 147 -12.00 4.83 16.16
C ARG A 147 -13.41 4.47 16.64
N LEU A 148 -13.50 3.90 17.83
CA LEU A 148 -14.79 3.52 18.43
C LEU A 148 -15.34 4.58 19.38
N ARG A 149 -14.45 5.45 19.93
CA ARG A 149 -14.81 6.55 20.85
C ARG A 149 -13.81 7.67 20.70
#